data_d598bdffc2bc3f0780c0eb8e8b34091a
#
_entry.id   d598bdffc2bc3f0780c0eb8e8b34091a
#
_cell.length_a   1.000
_cell.length_b   1.000
_cell.length_c   1.000
_cell.angle_alpha   90.00
_cell.angle_beta   90.00
_cell.angle_gamma   90.00
#
_symmetry.space_group_name_H-M   'P 1'
#
loop_
_entity.id
_entity.type
_entity.pdbx_description
1 polymer ?
#
loop_
_entity_poly.entity_id
_entity_poly.type
_entity_poly.pdbx_seq_one_letter_code
_entity_poly.pdbx_strand_id
1 'polypeptide(L)'
;GGLQSLLFYTEMTWLPTIAQSAGLSKAEGGLLAGIFNLISIPVSMVIPSLISRLTNRQRAWFMSGLSLLTVLGLVLMAFAPANFALWMVISLLLGLSVSSLFPYMMLSFTLKTSDGQATARLSGMVQSGGYLLASVGPVLLGYSFPIFGTWQPLIYALLAVTIVMIACIFSIEKHDTIL
;
A
#
# COMPACT_ATOMS: atom_id res chain seq x y z
N GLY A 1 5.66 -7.63 -3.65
CA GLY A 1 6.19 -6.41 -4.28
C GLY A 1 5.21 -5.80 -5.27
N GLY A 2 4.70 -6.57 -6.23
CA GLY A 2 3.75 -6.09 -7.23
C GLY A 2 2.45 -5.57 -6.64
N LEU A 3 1.89 -6.28 -5.68
CA LEU A 3 0.66 -5.87 -5.00
C LEU A 3 0.87 -4.58 -4.19
N GLN A 4 2.02 -4.41 -3.55
CA GLN A 4 2.40 -3.19 -2.84
C GLN A 4 2.46 -1.99 -3.78
N SER A 5 3.12 -2.16 -4.93
CA SER A 5 3.22 -1.10 -5.94
C SER A 5 1.84 -0.74 -6.49
N LEU A 6 1.00 -1.73 -6.78
CA LEU A 6 -0.38 -1.51 -7.23
C LEU A 6 -1.19 -0.69 -6.21
N LEU A 7 -1.14 -1.07 -4.93
CA LEU A 7 -1.83 -0.35 -3.85
C LEU A 7 -1.33 1.09 -3.75
N PHE A 8 -0.02 1.28 -3.59
CA PHE A 8 0.56 2.60 -3.39
C PHE A 8 0.21 3.57 -4.51
N TYR A 9 0.46 3.19 -5.75
CA TYR A 9 0.24 4.09 -6.89
C TYR A 9 -1.24 4.31 -7.19
N THR A 10 -2.10 3.31 -6.97
CA THR A 10 -3.55 3.48 -7.15
C THR A 10 -4.13 4.40 -6.08
N GLU A 11 -3.78 4.21 -4.82
CA GLU A 11 -4.24 5.05 -3.73
C GLU A 11 -3.71 6.47 -3.87
N MET A 12 -2.43 6.65 -4.18
CA MET A 12 -1.84 7.97 -4.39
C MET A 12 -2.52 8.73 -5.55
N THR A 13 -2.87 8.03 -6.62
CA THR A 13 -3.49 8.64 -7.80
C THR A 13 -4.94 9.04 -7.55
N TRP A 14 -5.73 8.15 -6.94
CA TRP A 14 -7.18 8.30 -6.90
C TRP A 14 -7.73 8.83 -5.59
N LEU A 15 -6.98 8.80 -4.49
CA LEU A 15 -7.42 9.33 -3.19
C LEU A 15 -7.95 10.77 -3.28
N PRO A 16 -7.25 11.74 -3.90
CA PRO A 16 -7.78 13.10 -4.03
C PRO A 16 -9.09 13.17 -4.83
N THR A 17 -9.17 12.40 -5.90
CA THR A 17 -10.34 12.39 -6.78
C THR A 17 -11.56 11.77 -6.10
N ILE A 18 -11.35 10.68 -5.36
CA ILE A 18 -12.42 10.03 -4.58
C ILE A 18 -12.92 10.96 -3.48
N ALA A 19 -12.03 11.66 -2.80
CA ALA A 19 -12.37 12.66 -1.80
C ALA A 19 -13.20 13.82 -2.38
N GLN A 20 -12.82 14.31 -3.55
CA GLN A 20 -13.59 15.33 -4.27
C GLN A 20 -14.98 14.82 -4.68
N SER A 21 -15.09 13.57 -5.12
CA SER A 21 -16.38 12.93 -5.42
C SER A 21 -17.28 12.81 -4.19
N ALA A 22 -16.70 12.73 -3.00
CA ALA A 22 -17.45 12.73 -1.73
C ALA A 22 -17.92 14.14 -1.29
N GLY A 23 -17.49 15.20 -1.99
CA GLY A 23 -17.89 16.58 -1.73
C GLY A 23 -16.80 17.49 -1.18
N LEU A 24 -15.54 17.01 -1.05
CA LEU A 24 -14.41 17.84 -0.66
C LEU A 24 -13.95 18.74 -1.82
N SER A 25 -13.32 19.87 -1.47
CA SER A 25 -12.76 20.78 -2.45
C SER A 25 -11.51 20.21 -3.11
N LYS A 26 -11.12 20.79 -4.26
CA LYS A 26 -9.86 20.43 -4.94
C LYS A 26 -8.63 20.70 -4.07
N ALA A 27 -8.63 21.77 -3.31
CA ALA A 27 -7.55 22.11 -2.38
C ALA A 27 -7.46 21.08 -1.24
N GLU A 28 -8.57 20.66 -0.67
CA GLU A 28 -8.64 19.62 0.35
C GLU A 28 -8.13 18.28 -0.19
N GLY A 29 -8.53 17.88 -1.40
CA GLY A 29 -8.02 16.70 -2.07
C GLY A 29 -6.50 16.73 -2.25
N GLY A 30 -5.94 17.87 -2.64
CA GLY A 30 -4.50 18.09 -2.74
C GLY A 30 -3.77 17.97 -1.39
N LEU A 31 -4.36 18.50 -0.32
CA LEU A 31 -3.82 18.36 1.04
C LEU A 31 -3.81 16.89 1.50
N LEU A 32 -4.85 16.13 1.20
CA LEU A 32 -4.91 14.70 1.51
C LEU A 32 -3.79 13.92 0.80
N ALA A 33 -3.55 14.19 -0.47
CA ALA A 33 -2.43 13.62 -1.21
C ALA A 33 -1.09 14.02 -0.60
N GLY A 34 -0.94 15.26 -0.18
CA GLY A 34 0.24 15.76 0.53
C GLY A 34 0.48 15.01 1.84
N ILE A 35 -0.54 14.80 2.66
CA ILE A 35 -0.48 14.05 3.92
C ILE A 35 -0.09 12.59 3.65
N PHE A 36 -0.72 11.95 2.67
CA PHE A 36 -0.42 10.57 2.27
C PHE A 36 1.06 10.40 1.90
N ASN A 37 1.62 11.32 1.13
CA ASN A 37 3.02 11.27 0.73
C ASN A 37 3.97 11.65 1.88
N LEU A 38 3.63 12.67 2.67
CA LEU A 38 4.47 13.16 3.75
C LEU A 38 4.72 12.10 4.82
N ILE A 39 3.73 11.30 5.17
CA ILE A 39 3.88 10.22 6.15
C ILE A 39 4.85 9.13 5.68
N SER A 40 5.06 8.99 4.38
CA SER A 40 5.99 8.00 3.83
C SER A 40 7.44 8.24 4.26
N ILE A 41 7.83 9.48 4.49
CA ILE A 41 9.21 9.86 4.83
C ILE A 41 9.63 9.25 6.18
N PRO A 42 8.99 9.56 7.32
CA PRO A 42 9.36 8.96 8.59
C PRO A 42 9.14 7.45 8.62
N VAL A 43 8.10 6.96 7.95
CA VAL A 43 7.82 5.51 7.88
C VAL A 43 8.96 4.77 7.19
N SER A 44 9.45 5.26 6.06
CA SER A 44 10.56 4.62 5.34
C SER A 44 11.87 4.59 6.12
N MET A 45 12.06 5.53 7.04
CA MET A 45 13.24 5.57 7.92
C MET A 45 13.11 4.63 9.12
N VAL A 46 11.94 4.54 9.72
CA VAL A 46 11.72 3.80 10.97
C VAL A 46 11.49 2.31 10.74
N ILE A 47 10.69 1.96 9.73
CA ILE A 47 10.29 0.58 9.48
C ILE A 47 11.46 -0.39 9.30
N PRO A 48 12.50 -0.13 8.50
CA PRO A 48 13.61 -1.07 8.35
C PRO A 48 14.30 -1.37 9.68
N SER A 49 14.56 -0.36 10.48
CA SER A 49 15.20 -0.50 11.79
C SER A 49 14.35 -1.32 12.76
N LEU A 50 13.04 -1.12 12.73
CA LEU A 50 12.11 -1.83 13.60
C LEU A 50 11.99 -3.30 13.22
N ILE A 51 11.70 -3.60 11.95
CA ILE A 51 11.45 -4.96 11.47
C ILE A 51 12.71 -5.82 11.39
N SER A 52 13.90 -5.24 11.27
CA SER A 52 15.16 -5.97 11.28
C SER A 52 15.42 -6.70 12.62
N ARG A 53 14.83 -6.19 13.69
CA ARG A 53 14.95 -6.75 15.06
C ARG A 53 13.90 -7.83 15.36
N LEU A 54 12.93 -8.01 14.48
CA LEU A 54 11.84 -8.96 14.67
C LEU A 54 12.16 -10.33 14.08
N THR A 55 11.67 -11.38 14.71
CA THR A 55 11.66 -12.73 14.12
C THR A 55 10.69 -12.79 12.95
N ASN A 56 10.82 -13.80 12.08
CA ASN A 56 9.91 -14.00 10.94
C ASN A 56 8.44 -13.95 11.35
N ARG A 57 8.10 -14.66 12.43
CA ARG A 57 6.72 -14.68 12.95
C ARG A 57 6.26 -13.31 13.42
N GLN A 58 7.11 -12.59 14.14
CA GLN A 58 6.80 -11.23 14.62
C GLN A 58 6.65 -10.26 13.44
N ARG A 59 7.51 -10.36 12.42
CA ARG A 59 7.39 -9.56 11.18
C ARG A 59 6.07 -9.83 10.47
N ALA A 60 5.68 -11.10 10.30
CA ALA A 60 4.43 -11.46 9.67
C ALA A 60 3.23 -10.80 10.38
N TRP A 61 3.15 -10.92 11.69
CA TRP A 61 2.07 -10.32 12.47
C TRP A 61 2.09 -8.79 12.45
N PHE A 62 3.27 -8.19 12.61
CA PHE A 62 3.43 -6.74 12.61
C PHE A 62 3.04 -6.12 11.26
N MET A 63 3.57 -6.66 10.15
CA MET A 63 3.28 -6.14 8.81
C MET A 63 1.84 -6.41 8.40
N SER A 64 1.26 -7.53 8.80
CA SER A 64 -0.16 -7.82 8.57
C SER A 64 -1.05 -6.89 9.39
N GLY A 65 -0.68 -6.58 10.62
CA GLY A 65 -1.38 -5.59 11.45
C GLY A 65 -1.36 -4.19 10.81
N LEU A 66 -0.19 -3.76 10.30
CA LEU A 66 -0.10 -2.50 9.53
C LEU A 66 -0.97 -2.54 8.26
N SER A 67 -1.00 -3.67 7.55
CA SER A 67 -1.82 -3.83 6.35
C SER A 67 -3.32 -3.80 6.64
N LEU A 68 -3.75 -4.18 7.85
CA LEU A 68 -5.13 -4.01 8.30
C LEU A 68 -5.54 -2.53 8.40
N LEU A 69 -4.60 -1.61 8.58
CA LEU A 69 -4.88 -0.17 8.50
C LEU A 69 -5.30 0.24 7.09
N THR A 70 -4.77 -0.39 6.05
CA THR A 70 -5.26 -0.21 4.67
C THR A 70 -6.71 -0.69 4.55
N VAL A 71 -7.02 -1.86 5.08
CA VAL A 71 -8.40 -2.39 5.08
C VAL A 71 -9.34 -1.41 5.78
N LEU A 72 -8.99 -0.94 6.96
CA LEU A 72 -9.77 0.04 7.70
C LEU A 72 -9.94 1.35 6.93
N GLY A 73 -8.86 1.89 6.37
CA GLY A 73 -8.90 3.12 5.58
C GLY A 73 -9.77 2.99 4.35
N LEU A 74 -9.69 1.88 3.62
CA LEU A 74 -10.52 1.61 2.45
C LEU A 74 -12.01 1.44 2.80
N VAL A 75 -12.33 0.75 3.89
CA VAL A 75 -13.69 0.61 4.37
C VAL A 75 -14.27 1.96 4.77
N LEU A 76 -13.52 2.77 5.51
CA LEU A 76 -13.93 4.14 5.84
C LEU A 76 -14.13 4.99 4.59
N MET A 77 -13.23 4.89 3.61
CA MET A 77 -13.32 5.63 2.35
C MET A 77 -14.57 5.26 1.54
N ALA A 78 -15.00 3.99 1.59
CA ALA A 78 -16.19 3.52 0.89
C ALA A 78 -17.48 4.22 1.36
N PHE A 79 -17.52 4.67 2.62
CA PHE A 79 -18.71 5.24 3.26
C PHE A 79 -18.48 6.67 3.80
N ALA A 80 -17.33 7.26 3.52
CA ALA A 80 -16.97 8.57 4.07
C ALA A 80 -17.85 9.70 3.53
N PRO A 81 -18.44 10.52 4.40
CA PRO A 81 -19.12 11.75 4.01
C PRO A 81 -18.10 12.85 3.66
N ALA A 82 -18.57 14.03 3.26
CA ALA A 82 -17.78 15.22 3.00
C ALA A 82 -17.24 15.85 4.30
N ASN A 83 -16.39 15.14 5.03
CA ASN A 83 -15.76 15.57 6.28
C ASN A 83 -14.26 15.48 6.13
N PHE A 84 -13.59 16.63 6.04
CA PHE A 84 -12.12 16.68 5.87
C PHE A 84 -11.34 15.99 6.99
N ALA A 85 -11.78 16.09 8.24
CA ALA A 85 -11.10 15.44 9.36
C ALA A 85 -11.11 13.92 9.22
N LEU A 86 -12.24 13.33 8.80
CA LEU A 86 -12.33 11.90 8.53
C LEU A 86 -11.45 11.49 7.35
N TRP A 87 -11.43 12.25 6.27
CA TRP A 87 -10.57 12.00 5.13
C TRP A 87 -9.09 12.15 5.46
N MET A 88 -8.73 13.05 6.36
CA MET A 88 -7.38 13.17 6.89
C MET A 88 -6.96 11.90 7.65
N VAL A 89 -7.84 11.35 8.47
CA VAL A 89 -7.61 10.05 9.14
C VAL A 89 -7.43 8.93 8.12
N ILE A 90 -8.27 8.87 7.10
CA ILE A 90 -8.16 7.89 6.00
C ILE A 90 -6.78 8.01 5.32
N SER A 91 -6.35 9.21 4.97
CA SER A 91 -5.04 9.45 4.33
C SER A 91 -3.88 9.02 5.21
N LEU A 92 -3.95 9.27 6.51
CA LEU A 92 -2.94 8.81 7.48
C LEU A 92 -2.91 7.28 7.58
N LEU A 93 -4.05 6.63 7.67
CA LEU A 93 -4.14 5.17 7.74
C LEU A 93 -3.57 4.50 6.48
N LEU A 94 -3.99 4.96 5.31
CA LEU A 94 -3.51 4.43 4.04
C LEU A 94 -2.03 4.74 3.83
N GLY A 95 -1.60 5.97 4.06
CA GLY A 95 -0.23 6.39 3.90
C GLY A 95 0.73 5.65 4.83
N LEU A 96 0.40 5.51 6.11
CA LEU A 96 1.20 4.78 7.09
C LEU A 96 1.36 3.31 6.69
N SER A 97 0.27 2.65 6.36
CA SER A 97 0.24 1.24 6.02
C SER A 97 1.01 0.96 4.73
N VAL A 98 0.63 1.61 3.64
CA VAL A 98 1.17 1.29 2.31
C VAL A 98 2.63 1.71 2.17
N SER A 99 3.02 2.82 2.80
CA SER A 99 4.42 3.27 2.81
C SER A 99 5.35 2.35 3.59
N SER A 100 4.83 1.58 4.54
CA SER A 100 5.64 0.61 5.31
C SER A 100 6.01 -0.63 4.50
N LEU A 101 5.26 -0.95 3.46
CA LEU A 101 5.42 -2.17 2.66
C LEU A 101 6.64 -2.14 1.75
N PHE A 102 6.99 -0.98 1.20
CA PHE A 102 8.16 -0.87 0.34
C PHE A 102 9.46 -1.14 1.10
N PRO A 103 9.77 -0.46 2.22
CA PRO A 103 10.96 -0.78 3.00
C PRO A 103 10.95 -2.21 3.57
N TYR A 104 9.79 -2.75 3.94
CA TYR A 104 9.66 -4.16 4.32
C TYR A 104 10.07 -5.08 3.17
N MET A 105 9.57 -4.85 1.97
CA MET A 105 9.92 -5.62 0.79
C MET A 105 11.43 -5.59 0.52
N MET A 106 12.02 -4.40 0.53
CA MET A 106 13.45 -4.22 0.27
C MET A 106 14.33 -4.94 1.31
N LEU A 107 13.97 -4.82 2.57
CA LEU A 107 14.69 -5.54 3.64
C LEU A 107 14.50 -7.05 3.52
N SER A 108 13.29 -7.51 3.16
CA SER A 108 13.02 -8.95 2.98
C SER A 108 13.89 -9.57 1.89
N PHE A 109 14.20 -8.85 0.81
CA PHE A 109 15.12 -9.33 -0.21
C PHE A 109 16.50 -9.61 0.38
N THR A 110 17.02 -8.69 1.19
CA THR A 110 18.34 -8.85 1.83
C THR A 110 18.35 -9.97 2.87
N LEU A 111 17.28 -10.09 3.66
CA LEU A 111 17.20 -11.10 4.74
C LEU A 111 16.96 -12.52 4.24
N LYS A 112 16.41 -12.69 3.03
CA LYS A 112 15.92 -13.98 2.52
C LYS A 112 16.69 -14.49 1.30
N THR A 113 17.80 -13.86 0.94
CA THR A 113 18.69 -14.29 -0.14
C THR A 113 20.06 -14.63 0.41
N SER A 114 20.75 -15.55 -0.28
CA SER A 114 22.06 -16.08 0.16
C SER A 114 23.22 -15.10 -0.04
N ASP A 115 23.10 -14.20 -1.01
CA ASP A 115 24.16 -13.25 -1.37
C ASP A 115 23.62 -12.01 -2.07
N GLY A 116 24.49 -11.02 -2.27
CA GLY A 116 24.11 -9.73 -2.90
C GLY A 116 23.68 -9.88 -4.37
N GLN A 117 24.16 -10.89 -5.09
CA GLN A 117 23.77 -11.12 -6.48
C GLN A 117 22.34 -11.68 -6.57
N ALA A 118 22.00 -12.62 -5.68
CA ALA A 118 20.64 -13.13 -5.54
C ALA A 118 19.67 -12.01 -5.12
N THR A 119 20.07 -11.17 -4.16
CA THR A 119 19.29 -9.97 -3.75
C THR A 119 19.01 -9.05 -4.93
N ALA A 120 20.03 -8.73 -5.73
CA ALA A 120 19.89 -7.83 -6.88
C ALA A 120 18.96 -8.41 -7.97
N ARG A 121 19.09 -9.70 -8.27
CA ARG A 121 18.23 -10.41 -9.23
C ARG A 121 16.77 -10.43 -8.78
N LEU A 122 16.53 -10.79 -7.52
CA LEU A 122 15.19 -10.83 -6.95
C LEU A 122 14.55 -9.44 -6.95
N SER A 123 15.30 -8.43 -6.50
CA SER A 123 14.84 -7.04 -6.48
C SER A 123 14.49 -6.54 -7.87
N GLY A 124 15.36 -6.76 -8.86
CA GLY A 124 15.12 -6.36 -10.25
C GLY A 124 13.86 -7.01 -10.84
N MET A 125 13.69 -8.31 -10.64
CA MET A 125 12.53 -9.05 -11.13
C MET A 125 11.22 -8.57 -10.48
N VAL A 126 11.21 -8.43 -9.16
CA VAL A 126 10.01 -8.02 -8.41
C VAL A 126 9.64 -6.57 -8.72
N GLN A 127 10.62 -5.67 -8.82
CA GLN A 127 10.34 -4.27 -9.13
C GLN A 127 9.89 -4.08 -10.57
N SER A 128 10.47 -4.80 -11.54
CA SER A 128 10.02 -4.74 -12.94
C SER A 128 8.56 -5.17 -13.08
N GLY A 129 8.18 -6.31 -12.51
CA GLY A 129 6.80 -6.76 -12.48
C GLY A 129 5.89 -5.83 -11.68
N GLY A 130 6.38 -5.32 -10.56
CA GLY A 130 5.65 -4.38 -9.71
C GLY A 130 5.32 -3.06 -10.40
N TYR A 131 6.28 -2.48 -11.10
CA TYR A 131 6.06 -1.23 -11.84
C TYR A 131 5.17 -1.42 -13.06
N LEU A 132 5.16 -2.58 -13.69
CA LEU A 132 4.16 -2.94 -14.71
C LEU A 132 2.75 -2.89 -14.13
N LEU A 133 2.51 -3.52 -12.98
CA LEU A 133 1.22 -3.44 -12.28
C LEU A 133 0.89 -2.01 -11.86
N ALA A 134 1.90 -1.27 -11.39
CA ALA A 134 1.74 0.12 -10.98
C ALA A 134 1.40 1.06 -12.15
N SER A 135 1.82 0.75 -13.36
CA SER A 135 1.49 1.55 -14.55
C SER A 135 0.08 1.27 -15.08
N VAL A 136 -0.34 0.02 -15.04
CA VAL A 136 -1.63 -0.42 -15.59
C VAL A 136 -2.76 -0.34 -14.57
N GLY A 137 -2.48 -0.68 -13.31
CA GLY A 137 -3.47 -0.80 -12.25
C GLY A 137 -4.30 0.47 -12.03
N PRO A 138 -3.70 1.64 -11.78
CA PRO A 138 -4.45 2.88 -11.57
C PRO A 138 -5.34 3.25 -12.76
N VAL A 139 -4.87 3.00 -13.97
CA VAL A 139 -5.64 3.27 -15.19
C VAL A 139 -6.87 2.38 -15.27
N LEU A 140 -6.69 1.07 -15.14
CA LEU A 140 -7.80 0.10 -15.21
C LEU A 140 -8.82 0.34 -14.09
N LEU A 141 -8.34 0.52 -12.86
CA LEU A 141 -9.22 0.76 -11.71
C LEU A 141 -9.90 2.14 -11.76
N GLY A 142 -9.28 3.13 -12.41
CA GLY A 142 -9.86 4.44 -12.63
C GLY A 142 -11.11 4.43 -13.52
N TYR A 143 -11.27 3.42 -14.36
CA TYR A 143 -12.52 3.21 -15.12
C TYR A 143 -13.72 2.84 -14.25
N SER A 144 -13.52 2.59 -12.96
CA SER A 144 -14.62 2.31 -12.03
C SER A 144 -15.72 3.37 -12.09
N PHE A 145 -15.36 4.66 -11.98
CA PHE A 145 -16.33 5.73 -11.96
C PHE A 145 -17.03 5.95 -13.32
N PRO A 146 -16.33 6.05 -14.46
CA PRO A 146 -16.98 6.20 -15.77
C PRO A 146 -17.91 5.05 -16.13
N ILE A 147 -17.61 3.82 -15.74
CA ILE A 147 -18.40 2.64 -16.10
C ILE A 147 -19.56 2.41 -15.13
N PHE A 148 -19.30 2.52 -13.83
CA PHE A 148 -20.27 2.15 -12.78
C PHE A 148 -20.92 3.35 -12.08
N GLY A 149 -20.46 4.57 -12.32
CA GLY A 149 -20.93 5.77 -11.65
C GLY A 149 -20.53 5.89 -10.17
N THR A 150 -19.61 5.02 -9.71
CA THR A 150 -19.17 4.95 -8.32
C THR A 150 -17.72 4.47 -8.22
N TRP A 151 -17.04 4.82 -7.13
CA TRP A 151 -15.70 4.35 -6.80
C TRP A 151 -15.67 3.00 -6.05
N GLN A 152 -16.82 2.44 -5.70
CA GLN A 152 -16.93 1.20 -4.94
C GLN A 152 -16.18 0.01 -5.59
N PRO A 153 -16.25 -0.23 -6.91
CA PRO A 153 -15.50 -1.32 -7.52
C PRO A 153 -13.98 -1.17 -7.35
N LEU A 154 -13.43 0.05 -7.46
CA LEU A 154 -12.01 0.32 -7.20
C LEU A 154 -11.66 0.01 -5.74
N ILE A 155 -12.46 0.46 -4.80
CA ILE A 155 -12.24 0.23 -3.37
C ILE A 155 -12.29 -1.26 -3.05
N TYR A 156 -13.25 -2.00 -3.58
CA TYR A 156 -13.36 -3.44 -3.38
C TYR A 156 -12.20 -4.21 -4.02
N ALA A 157 -11.74 -3.77 -5.19
CA ALA A 157 -10.55 -4.36 -5.81
C ALA A 157 -9.29 -4.16 -4.95
N LEU A 158 -9.11 -2.97 -4.39
CA LEU A 158 -8.00 -2.70 -3.47
C LEU A 158 -8.10 -3.47 -2.16
N LEU A 159 -9.30 -3.68 -1.63
CA LEU A 159 -9.52 -4.55 -0.47
C LEU A 159 -9.11 -5.99 -0.77
N ALA A 160 -9.51 -6.54 -1.91
CA ALA A 160 -9.12 -7.88 -2.34
C ALA A 160 -7.60 -8.00 -2.49
N VAL A 161 -6.95 -7.02 -3.12
CA VAL A 161 -5.49 -6.96 -3.27
C VAL A 161 -4.81 -6.93 -1.91
N THR A 162 -5.31 -6.16 -0.96
CA THR A 162 -4.75 -6.06 0.40
C THR A 162 -4.86 -7.40 1.14
N ILE A 163 -5.97 -8.10 1.03
CA ILE A 163 -6.16 -9.42 1.65
C ILE A 163 -5.18 -10.44 1.06
N VAL A 164 -5.03 -10.47 -0.27
CA VAL A 164 -4.06 -11.34 -0.94
C VAL A 164 -2.64 -10.99 -0.50
N MET A 165 -2.32 -9.73 -0.37
CA MET A 165 -1.01 -9.26 0.09
C MET A 165 -0.71 -9.72 1.51
N ILE A 166 -1.67 -9.66 2.43
CA ILE A 166 -1.52 -10.17 3.79
C ILE A 166 -1.21 -11.68 3.77
N ALA A 167 -1.92 -12.44 2.95
CA ALA A 167 -1.64 -13.86 2.77
C ALA A 167 -0.22 -14.11 2.22
N CYS A 168 0.24 -13.28 1.28
CA CYS A 168 1.60 -13.34 0.76
C CYS A 168 2.65 -13.03 1.85
N ILE A 169 2.41 -12.05 2.72
CA ILE A 169 3.32 -11.73 3.83
C ILE A 169 3.50 -12.95 4.74
N PHE A 170 2.41 -13.59 5.15
CA PHE A 170 2.49 -14.81 5.96
C PHE A 170 3.21 -15.94 5.23
N SER A 171 3.00 -16.09 3.93
CA SER A 171 3.68 -17.10 3.12
C SER A 171 5.19 -16.87 3.05
N ILE A 172 5.60 -15.62 2.80
CA ILE A 172 7.02 -15.23 2.71
C ILE A 172 7.73 -15.44 4.04
N GLU A 173 7.10 -15.09 5.16
CA GLU A 173 7.72 -15.19 6.47
C GLU A 173 7.76 -16.62 7.05
N LYS A 174 7.12 -17.58 6.39
CA LYS A 174 7.28 -19.01 6.72
C LYS A 174 8.66 -19.56 6.31
N HIS A 175 9.35 -18.90 5.38
CA HIS A 175 10.62 -19.36 4.84
C HIS A 175 11.76 -18.45 5.32
N ASP A 176 12.86 -19.06 5.77
CA ASP A 176 14.04 -18.30 6.20
C ASP A 176 14.85 -17.82 4.99
N THR A 177 14.89 -18.62 3.93
CA THR A 177 15.58 -18.30 2.67
C THR A 177 14.67 -18.61 1.49
N ILE A 178 14.69 -17.77 0.47
CA ILE A 178 13.90 -17.93 -0.76
C ILE A 178 14.81 -18.26 -1.95
N LEU A 179 16.02 -17.68 -1.99
CA LEU A 179 17.06 -17.90 -3.01
C LEU A 179 18.44 -17.97 -2.39
#